data_b8a4ebd52cdab215f64cec207bc62bf3
#
_entry.id   b8a4ebd52cdab215f64cec207bc62bf3
#
_cell.length_a   1.000
_cell.length_b   1.000
_cell.length_c   1.000
_cell.angle_alpha   90.00
_cell.angle_beta   90.00
_cell.angle_gamma   90.00
#
_symmetry.space_group_name_H-M   'P 1'
#
loop_
_entity.id
_entity.type
_entity.pdbx_description
1 polymer ?
#
loop_
_entity_poly.entity_id
_entity_poly.type
_entity_poly.pdbx_seq_one_letter_code
_entity_poly.pdbx_strand_id
1 'polypeptide(L)'
;LLAEWVKGGGALIMAGGYLSFQGFEAKARFAGTAVEEVLPVTCFTHDDRAETPEGAVPQINDAKHAVLAGVPATMPVLLGYNRVQLKPGATLIASVNGDPLIAATQVGKGRSLVWTSDIGPHWCPEPFVKWEGFAPLMANMITWVAGK
;
A
#
# COMPACT_ATOMS: atom_id res chain seq x y z
N LEU A 1 -18.04 -8.62 8.47
CA LEU A 1 -17.26 -8.78 9.70
C LEU A 1 -16.01 -7.91 9.70
N LEU A 2 -15.03 -8.10 8.75
CA LEU A 2 -13.79 -7.29 8.70
C LEU A 2 -14.08 -5.80 8.49
N ALA A 3 -14.91 -5.45 7.50
CA ALA A 3 -15.24 -4.05 7.22
C ALA A 3 -15.90 -3.37 8.43
N GLU A 4 -16.83 -4.05 9.10
CA GLU A 4 -17.48 -3.52 10.30
C GLU A 4 -16.51 -3.37 11.48
N TRP A 5 -15.55 -4.28 11.60
CA TRP A 5 -14.49 -4.18 12.61
C TRP A 5 -13.60 -2.94 12.33
N VAL A 6 -13.18 -2.72 11.07
CA VAL A 6 -12.40 -1.51 10.70
C VAL A 6 -13.21 -0.26 10.99
N LYS A 7 -14.48 -0.17 10.53
CA LYS A 7 -15.36 0.98 10.78
C LYS A 7 -15.55 1.26 12.27
N GLY A 8 -15.54 0.22 13.10
CA GLY A 8 -15.65 0.30 14.55
C GLY A 8 -14.40 0.79 15.30
N GLY A 9 -13.28 0.96 14.61
CA GLY A 9 -12.00 1.41 15.20
C GLY A 9 -10.84 0.45 14.95
N GLY A 10 -11.04 -0.58 14.15
CA GLY A 10 -9.99 -1.52 13.76
C GLY A 10 -8.94 -0.91 12.82
N ALA A 11 -7.80 -1.58 12.69
CA ALA A 11 -6.67 -1.18 11.87
C ALA A 11 -6.41 -2.21 10.76
N LEU A 12 -6.34 -1.77 9.49
CA LEU A 12 -6.09 -2.67 8.36
C LEU A 12 -4.93 -2.15 7.51
N ILE A 13 -3.96 -3.03 7.23
CA ILE A 13 -2.97 -2.81 6.16
C ILE A 13 -3.14 -3.94 5.15
N MET A 14 -3.24 -3.57 3.86
CA MET A 14 -3.17 -4.53 2.78
C MET A 14 -1.87 -4.36 2.02
N ALA A 15 -1.06 -5.41 2.00
CA ALA A 15 0.19 -5.47 1.23
C ALA A 15 -0.06 -6.08 -0.15
N GLY A 16 0.74 -5.67 -1.12
CA GLY A 16 0.75 -6.20 -2.47
C GLY A 16 1.32 -7.59 -2.60
N GLY A 17 1.32 -8.08 -3.82
CA GLY A 17 1.80 -9.41 -4.19
C GLY A 17 0.92 -10.06 -5.25
N TYR A 18 1.32 -11.23 -5.72
CA TYR A 18 0.64 -11.95 -6.81
C TYR A 18 -0.81 -12.33 -6.52
N LEU A 19 -1.17 -12.50 -5.25
CA LEU A 19 -2.53 -12.85 -4.81
C LEU A 19 -3.11 -11.81 -3.86
N SER A 20 -2.77 -10.55 -4.08
CA SER A 20 -3.34 -9.38 -3.42
C SER A 20 -4.11 -8.52 -4.42
N PHE A 21 -5.00 -7.66 -3.94
CA PHE A 21 -5.84 -6.79 -4.77
C PHE A 21 -6.61 -7.60 -5.83
N GLN A 22 -6.35 -7.45 -7.11
CA GLN A 22 -6.94 -8.33 -8.13
C GLN A 22 -5.97 -9.45 -8.53
N GLY A 23 -4.68 -9.16 -8.55
CA GLY A 23 -3.58 -10.10 -8.65
C GLY A 23 -3.41 -10.80 -9.98
N PHE A 24 -2.55 -11.81 -9.96
CA PHE A 24 -2.22 -12.65 -11.12
C PHE A 24 -3.46 -13.24 -11.77
N GLU A 25 -3.64 -12.99 -13.08
CA GLU A 25 -4.80 -13.43 -13.85
C GLU A 25 -6.16 -13.10 -13.18
N ALA A 26 -6.20 -12.03 -12.41
CA ALA A 26 -7.38 -11.60 -11.64
C ALA A 26 -7.88 -12.67 -10.64
N LYS A 27 -6.99 -13.49 -10.08
CA LYS A 27 -7.36 -14.63 -9.23
C LYS A 27 -7.58 -14.26 -7.76
N ALA A 28 -7.01 -13.15 -7.27
CA ALA A 28 -7.16 -12.72 -5.87
C ALA A 28 -8.57 -12.19 -5.57
N ARG A 29 -9.20 -11.48 -6.51
CA ARG A 29 -10.63 -11.10 -6.51
C ARG A 29 -11.08 -10.24 -5.35
N PHE A 30 -10.28 -9.25 -4.94
CA PHE A 30 -10.70 -8.30 -3.91
C PHE A 30 -11.59 -7.17 -4.45
N ALA A 31 -11.66 -6.97 -5.78
CA ALA A 31 -12.56 -5.99 -6.40
C ALA A 31 -14.02 -6.24 -6.02
N GLY A 32 -14.73 -5.18 -5.57
CA GLY A 32 -16.14 -5.25 -5.17
C GLY A 32 -16.41 -5.96 -3.84
N THR A 33 -15.38 -6.31 -3.07
CA THR A 33 -15.55 -6.97 -1.78
C THR A 33 -15.64 -5.99 -0.60
N ALA A 34 -16.11 -6.49 0.55
CA ALA A 34 -16.10 -5.73 1.79
C ALA A 34 -14.68 -5.33 2.27
N VAL A 35 -13.64 -6.02 1.80
CA VAL A 35 -12.26 -5.61 2.05
C VAL A 35 -11.95 -4.34 1.27
N GLU A 36 -12.20 -4.33 -0.04
CA GLU A 36 -12.00 -3.13 -0.86
C GLU A 36 -12.80 -1.94 -0.32
N GLU A 37 -14.03 -2.18 0.18
CA GLU A 37 -14.88 -1.11 0.71
C GLU A 37 -14.13 -0.21 1.71
N VAL A 38 -13.30 -0.81 2.57
CA VAL A 38 -12.57 -0.09 3.63
C VAL A 38 -11.13 0.27 3.26
N LEU A 39 -10.65 -0.09 2.06
CA LEU A 39 -9.33 0.33 1.59
C LEU A 39 -9.34 1.77 1.06
N PRO A 40 -8.19 2.46 1.05
CA PRO A 40 -8.03 3.78 0.45
C PRO A 40 -8.04 3.77 -1.09
N VAL A 41 -8.17 2.59 -1.70
CA VAL A 41 -8.05 2.36 -3.14
C VAL A 41 -9.17 1.48 -3.65
N THR A 42 -9.43 1.58 -4.96
CA THR A 42 -10.30 0.67 -5.73
C THR A 42 -9.42 -0.27 -6.54
N CYS A 43 -9.72 -1.56 -6.51
CA CYS A 43 -9.04 -2.58 -7.29
C CYS A 43 -9.54 -2.56 -8.75
N PHE A 44 -8.67 -2.94 -9.68
CA PHE A 44 -9.10 -3.27 -11.04
C PHE A 44 -9.84 -4.61 -11.06
N THR A 45 -10.51 -4.92 -12.19
CA THR A 45 -11.21 -6.20 -12.39
C THR A 45 -10.43 -7.18 -13.27
N HIS A 46 -9.22 -6.80 -13.70
CA HIS A 46 -8.28 -7.58 -14.51
C HIS A 46 -6.96 -7.76 -13.77
N ASP A 47 -6.02 -8.51 -14.32
CA ASP A 47 -4.66 -8.64 -13.78
C ASP A 47 -4.06 -7.26 -13.56
N ASP A 48 -3.77 -6.94 -12.31
CA ASP A 48 -3.34 -5.61 -11.88
C ASP A 48 -1.84 -5.51 -11.62
N ARG A 49 -1.08 -6.58 -11.88
CA ARG A 49 0.36 -6.57 -11.65
C ARG A 49 1.06 -5.62 -12.63
N ALA A 50 1.99 -4.84 -12.12
CA ALA A 50 2.96 -4.09 -12.89
C ALA A 50 4.35 -4.65 -12.59
N GLU A 51 4.89 -5.42 -13.52
CA GLU A 51 6.27 -5.92 -13.44
C GLU A 51 7.23 -4.83 -13.94
N THR A 52 8.23 -4.50 -13.14
CA THR A 52 9.23 -3.46 -13.45
C THR A 52 10.64 -3.99 -13.21
N PRO A 53 11.09 -5.00 -13.99
CA PRO A 53 12.38 -5.66 -13.78
C PRO A 53 13.59 -4.73 -13.91
N GLU A 54 13.44 -3.61 -14.62
CA GLU A 54 14.43 -2.53 -14.73
C GLU A 54 14.49 -1.64 -13.47
N GLY A 55 13.56 -1.82 -12.56
CA GLY A 55 13.42 -1.02 -11.34
C GLY A 55 12.55 0.22 -11.54
N ALA A 56 11.57 0.42 -10.66
CA ALA A 56 10.76 1.63 -10.59
C ALA A 56 11.07 2.37 -9.28
N VAL A 57 11.37 3.66 -9.38
CA VAL A 57 11.70 4.51 -8.22
C VAL A 57 10.42 5.07 -7.61
N PRO A 58 10.10 4.79 -6.33
CA PRO A 58 8.98 5.43 -5.66
C PRO A 58 9.16 6.95 -5.53
N GLN A 59 8.04 7.66 -5.59
CA GLN A 59 7.98 9.11 -5.42
C GLN A 59 7.15 9.46 -4.19
N ILE A 60 7.67 10.33 -3.34
CA ILE A 60 6.95 10.85 -2.17
C ILE A 60 5.97 11.93 -2.61
N ASN A 61 4.70 11.78 -2.26
CA ASN A 61 3.63 12.72 -2.57
C ASN A 61 3.23 13.58 -1.36
N ASP A 62 3.29 13.02 -0.15
CA ASP A 62 3.04 13.76 1.11
C ASP A 62 4.18 13.52 2.11
N ALA A 63 5.24 14.30 1.99
CA ALA A 63 6.44 14.20 2.84
C ALA A 63 6.19 14.52 4.33
N LYS A 64 5.04 15.14 4.66
CA LYS A 64 4.69 15.49 6.04
C LYS A 64 3.85 14.42 6.73
N HIS A 65 3.40 13.42 6.00
CA HIS A 65 2.59 12.35 6.58
C HIS A 65 3.38 11.56 7.62
N ALA A 66 2.74 11.23 8.75
CA ALA A 66 3.37 10.54 9.87
C ALA A 66 4.03 9.19 9.50
N VAL A 67 3.51 8.51 8.47
CA VAL A 67 4.10 7.28 7.91
C VAL A 67 5.53 7.49 7.40
N LEU A 68 5.90 8.71 6.99
CA LEU A 68 7.23 9.04 6.48
C LEU A 68 8.15 9.69 7.53
N ALA A 69 7.72 9.78 8.78
CA ALA A 69 8.53 10.36 9.85
C ALA A 69 9.87 9.60 10.03
N GLY A 70 10.99 10.28 9.85
CA GLY A 70 12.32 9.67 9.96
C GLY A 70 12.69 8.70 8.83
N VAL A 71 11.86 8.60 7.78
CA VAL A 71 12.17 7.81 6.58
C VAL A 71 12.97 8.69 5.62
N PRO A 72 14.11 8.22 5.05
CA PRO A 72 14.84 8.96 4.04
C PRO A 72 13.99 9.32 2.83
N ALA A 73 14.18 10.50 2.27
CA ALA A 73 13.37 11.03 1.15
C ALA A 73 13.51 10.23 -0.15
N THR A 74 14.59 9.49 -0.32
CA THR A 74 14.82 8.65 -1.50
C THR A 74 14.66 7.18 -1.12
N MET A 75 13.69 6.51 -1.75
CA MET A 75 13.47 5.07 -1.62
C MET A 75 14.24 4.32 -2.71
N PRO A 76 14.76 3.11 -2.43
CA PRO A 76 15.29 2.23 -3.47
C PRO A 76 14.21 1.83 -4.48
N VAL A 77 14.65 1.22 -5.60
CA VAL A 77 13.74 0.74 -6.65
C VAL A 77 12.91 -0.46 -6.18
N LEU A 78 11.70 -0.55 -6.73
CA LEU A 78 10.84 -1.73 -6.65
C LEU A 78 10.83 -2.44 -8.00
N LEU A 79 10.66 -3.76 -7.98
CA LEU A 79 10.61 -4.60 -9.19
C LEU A 79 9.18 -4.94 -9.62
N GLY A 80 8.19 -4.47 -8.89
CA GLY A 80 6.79 -4.61 -9.23
C GLY A 80 5.84 -4.15 -8.12
N TYR A 81 4.57 -4.06 -8.48
CA TYR A 81 3.50 -3.63 -7.57
C TYR A 81 2.13 -3.98 -8.18
N ASN A 82 1.08 -3.95 -7.37
CA ASN A 82 -0.31 -4.02 -7.85
C ASN A 82 -0.80 -2.61 -8.21
N ARG A 83 -1.33 -2.44 -9.40
CA ARG A 83 -1.97 -1.20 -9.84
C ARG A 83 -3.35 -1.08 -9.18
N VAL A 84 -3.63 0.10 -8.67
CA VAL A 84 -4.91 0.42 -8.02
C VAL A 84 -5.27 1.87 -8.30
N GLN A 85 -6.51 2.25 -8.04
CA GLN A 85 -6.97 3.63 -8.17
C GLN A 85 -7.21 4.24 -6.79
N LEU A 86 -6.67 5.45 -6.55
CA LEU A 86 -6.91 6.18 -5.31
C LEU A 86 -8.39 6.54 -5.20
N LYS A 87 -9.01 6.26 -4.06
CA LYS A 87 -10.39 6.68 -3.78
C LYS A 87 -10.47 8.17 -3.47
N PRO A 88 -11.59 8.85 -3.81
CA PRO A 88 -11.85 10.21 -3.34
C PRO A 88 -11.74 10.30 -1.81
N GLY A 89 -11.05 11.32 -1.32
CA GLY A 89 -10.85 11.55 0.12
C GLY A 89 -9.74 10.71 0.78
N ALA A 90 -9.13 9.77 0.07
CA ALA A 90 -7.93 9.07 0.55
C ALA A 90 -6.67 9.92 0.35
N THR A 91 -5.69 9.73 1.22
CA THR A 91 -4.39 10.42 1.15
C THR A 91 -3.40 9.57 0.38
N LEU A 92 -2.84 10.12 -0.70
CA LEU A 92 -1.72 9.54 -1.42
C LEU A 92 -0.41 9.95 -0.73
N ILE A 93 0.30 8.99 -0.15
CA ILE A 93 1.54 9.23 0.59
C ILE A 93 2.76 9.06 -0.32
N ALA A 94 2.77 7.99 -1.11
CA ALA A 94 3.78 7.71 -2.11
C ALA A 94 3.18 7.04 -3.34
N SER A 95 3.81 7.25 -4.50
CA SER A 95 3.41 6.66 -5.78
C SER A 95 4.60 5.98 -6.46
N VAL A 96 4.33 5.11 -7.42
CA VAL A 96 5.32 4.49 -8.30
C VAL A 96 4.75 4.47 -9.72
N ASN A 97 5.48 5.01 -10.68
CA ASN A 97 5.03 5.20 -12.07
C ASN A 97 3.65 5.89 -12.20
N GLY A 98 3.29 6.76 -11.24
CA GLY A 98 2.02 7.46 -11.20
C GLY A 98 0.88 6.69 -10.51
N ASP A 99 1.05 5.41 -10.21
CA ASP A 99 0.07 4.60 -9.46
C ASP A 99 0.31 4.72 -7.94
N PRO A 100 -0.71 4.58 -7.08
CA PRO A 100 -0.54 4.57 -5.63
C PRO A 100 0.36 3.43 -5.15
N LEU A 101 1.43 3.76 -4.40
CA LEU A 101 2.27 2.80 -3.67
C LEU A 101 1.86 2.73 -2.20
N ILE A 102 1.76 3.91 -1.56
CA ILE A 102 1.27 4.03 -0.18
C ILE A 102 0.10 4.99 -0.20
N ALA A 103 -1.05 4.52 0.20
CA ALA A 103 -2.23 5.35 0.39
C ALA A 103 -2.92 4.99 1.69
N ALA A 104 -3.57 5.98 2.31
CA ALA A 104 -4.19 5.83 3.62
C ALA A 104 -5.54 6.52 3.69
N THR A 105 -6.43 6.01 4.54
CA THR A 105 -7.73 6.63 4.80
C THR A 105 -8.23 6.33 6.21
N GLN A 106 -9.09 7.20 6.71
CA GLN A 106 -9.88 6.93 7.89
C GLN A 106 -11.26 6.39 7.46
N VAL A 107 -11.71 5.31 8.09
CA VAL A 107 -12.98 4.64 7.79
C VAL A 107 -13.78 4.52 9.08
N GLY A 108 -14.80 5.37 9.26
CA GLY A 108 -15.51 5.46 10.53
C GLY A 108 -14.55 5.87 11.66
N LYS A 109 -14.40 5.00 12.67
CA LYS A 109 -13.46 5.21 13.79
C LYS A 109 -12.10 4.55 13.55
N GLY A 110 -11.95 3.72 12.52
CA GLY A 110 -10.73 2.98 12.22
C GLY A 110 -9.92 3.62 11.10
N ARG A 111 -8.82 2.96 10.74
CA ARG A 111 -7.90 3.41 9.69
C ARG A 111 -7.48 2.24 8.82
N SER A 112 -7.29 2.52 7.54
CA SER A 112 -6.70 1.55 6.62
C SER A 112 -5.62 2.19 5.76
N LEU A 113 -4.69 1.33 5.34
CA LEU A 113 -3.55 1.70 4.52
C LEU A 113 -3.26 0.60 3.52
N VAL A 114 -2.75 0.95 2.35
CA VAL A 114 -2.19 0.01 1.39
C VAL A 114 -0.69 0.27 1.20
N TRP A 115 0.05 -0.82 1.03
CA TRP A 115 1.38 -0.90 0.47
C TRP A 115 1.27 -1.81 -0.74
N THR A 116 1.35 -1.29 -1.96
CA THR A 116 0.98 -2.04 -3.16
C THR A 116 2.08 -2.94 -3.71
N SER A 117 3.27 -2.97 -3.10
CA SER A 117 4.34 -3.91 -3.44
C SER A 117 4.44 -5.05 -2.42
N ASP A 118 5.36 -5.99 -2.61
CA ASP A 118 5.66 -7.03 -1.63
C ASP A 118 6.30 -6.45 -0.36
N ILE A 119 6.22 -7.18 0.74
CA ILE A 119 6.87 -6.85 2.01
C ILE A 119 8.20 -7.60 2.21
N GLY A 120 8.68 -8.29 1.22
CA GLY A 120 9.90 -9.10 1.22
C GLY A 120 10.43 -9.32 -0.18
N PRO A 121 11.56 -10.03 -0.32
CA PRO A 121 12.21 -10.23 -1.60
C PRO A 121 11.34 -10.90 -2.64
N HIS A 122 11.14 -10.23 -3.71
CA HIS A 122 10.58 -10.43 -5.03
C HIS A 122 10.37 -9.05 -5.64
N TRP A 123 9.16 -8.43 -5.57
CA TRP A 123 8.92 -7.05 -6.03
C TRP A 123 9.58 -6.00 -5.13
N CYS A 124 9.69 -6.29 -3.82
CA CYS A 124 10.48 -5.49 -2.89
C CYS A 124 11.86 -6.15 -2.74
N PRO A 125 12.86 -5.79 -3.56
CA PRO A 125 14.12 -6.51 -3.65
C PRO A 125 14.97 -6.35 -2.39
N GLU A 126 15.99 -7.22 -2.26
CA GLU A 126 16.87 -7.23 -1.11
C GLU A 126 17.51 -5.85 -0.79
N PRO A 127 17.94 -5.02 -1.78
CA PRO A 127 18.42 -3.67 -1.50
C PRO A 127 17.35 -2.77 -0.86
N PHE A 128 16.06 -2.95 -1.17
CA PHE A 128 14.97 -2.21 -0.54
C PHE A 128 14.75 -2.69 0.90
N VAL A 129 14.71 -4.01 1.12
CA VAL A 129 14.52 -4.58 2.47
C VAL A 129 15.68 -4.26 3.41
N LYS A 130 16.90 -4.15 2.88
CA LYS A 130 18.11 -3.78 3.65
C LYS A 130 18.32 -2.27 3.77
N TRP A 131 17.52 -1.46 3.09
CA TRP A 131 17.60 -0.01 3.19
C TRP A 131 17.23 0.47 4.61
N GLU A 132 17.97 1.43 5.13
CA GLU A 132 17.80 1.96 6.50
C GLU A 132 16.38 2.51 6.77
N GLY A 133 15.68 2.95 5.73
CA GLY A 133 14.30 3.46 5.83
C GLY A 133 13.22 2.36 5.87
N PHE A 134 13.54 1.09 5.56
CA PHE A 134 12.52 0.05 5.46
C PHE A 134 11.85 -0.25 6.81
N ALA A 135 12.64 -0.52 7.84
CA ALA A 135 12.09 -0.83 9.16
C ALA A 135 11.31 0.35 9.78
N PRO A 136 11.81 1.61 9.74
CA PRO A 136 11.02 2.77 10.15
C PRO A 136 9.72 2.93 9.36
N LEU A 137 9.74 2.75 8.04
CA LEU A 137 8.56 2.86 7.19
C LEU A 137 7.49 1.84 7.58
N MET A 138 7.86 0.56 7.74
CA MET A 138 6.94 -0.50 8.15
C MET A 138 6.37 -0.24 9.56
N ALA A 139 7.22 0.15 10.51
CA ALA A 139 6.79 0.48 11.87
C ALA A 139 5.82 1.67 11.90
N ASN A 140 6.10 2.72 11.12
CA ASN A 140 5.25 3.90 11.04
C ASN A 140 3.88 3.59 10.42
N MET A 141 3.82 2.74 9.39
CA MET A 141 2.55 2.29 8.80
C MET A 141 1.69 1.57 9.85
N ILE A 142 2.29 0.64 10.61
CA ILE A 142 1.59 -0.09 11.69
C ILE A 142 1.12 0.88 12.78
N THR A 143 2.00 1.77 13.23
CA THR A 143 1.70 2.76 14.27
C THR A 143 0.57 3.69 13.86
N TRP A 144 0.61 4.18 12.62
CA TRP A 144 -0.40 5.09 12.11
C TRP A 144 -1.79 4.43 12.02
N VAL A 145 -1.89 3.22 11.46
CA VAL A 145 -3.20 2.53 11.39
C VAL A 145 -3.73 2.16 12.77
N ALA A 146 -2.84 1.87 13.73
CA ALA A 146 -3.20 1.59 15.12
C ALA A 146 -3.68 2.83 15.89
N GLY A 147 -3.61 4.02 15.30
CA GLY A 147 -4.07 5.25 15.93
C GLY A 147 -3.16 5.79 17.03
N LYS A 148 -1.88 5.41 17.01
CA LYS A 148 -0.86 5.79 18.00
C LYS A 148 0.06 6.87 17.46
#